data_ce953e21c28b880872c0eeeeeaf08a6b
#
_entry.id   ce953e21c28b880872c0eeeeeaf08a6b
#
_cell.length_a   1.000
_cell.length_b   1.000
_cell.length_c   1.000
_cell.angle_alpha   90.00
_cell.angle_beta   90.00
_cell.angle_gamma   90.00
#
_symmetry.space_group_name_H-M   'P 1'
#
loop_
_entity.id
_entity.type
_entity.pdbx_description
1 polymer ?
#
loop_
_entity_poly.entity_id
_entity_poly.type
_entity_poly.pdbx_seq_one_letter_code
_entity_poly.pdbx_strand_id
1 'polypeptide(L)' 'MGSTASRKKRKYSLERIYDLLMNARQSNWVTLHFTDGDVVSGAIIFNEYKGTGRIINVDQEFSRDFKAAEIRDVKL' A
#
# COMPACT_ATOMS: atom_id res chain seq x y z
N MET A 1 2.36 14.99 -25.93
CA MET A 1 2.24 14.93 -25.48
C MET A 1 2.46 14.81 -24.57
N GLY A 2 2.58 14.89 -24.06
CA GLY A 2 2.87 14.93 -23.33
C GLY A 2 2.69 14.43 -22.33
N SER A 3 2.36 14.34 -22.05
CA SER A 3 2.19 13.88 -21.24
C SER A 3 2.22 12.95 -20.83
N THR A 4 2.36 12.95 -21.29
CA THR A 4 2.46 11.79 -21.10
C THR A 4 3.05 11.25 -19.92
N ALA A 5 3.87 11.76 -19.34
CA ALA A 5 4.41 11.33 -18.09
C ALA A 5 3.36 11.05 -17.10
N SER A 6 2.31 11.76 -17.19
CA SER A 6 1.24 11.57 -16.25
C SER A 6 0.72 10.16 -16.23
N ARG A 7 0.94 9.44 -17.25
CA ARG A 7 0.43 8.09 -17.30
C ARG A 7 1.16 7.13 -16.39
N LYS A 8 2.31 7.53 -15.92
CA LYS A 8 3.07 6.69 -15.01
C LYS A 8 2.60 6.81 -13.58
N LYS A 9 1.70 7.74 -13.34
CA LYS A 9 1.28 8.00 -11.99
C LYS A 9 0.44 6.86 -11.46
N ARG A 10 0.47 6.73 -10.15
CA ARG A 10 -0.37 5.76 -9.50
C ARG A 10 -1.84 6.12 -9.73
N LYS A 11 -2.69 5.13 -9.55
CA LYS A 11 -4.12 5.29 -9.71
C LYS A 11 -4.71 6.30 -8.72
N TYR A 12 -4.17 6.34 -7.51
CA TYR A 12 -4.67 7.20 -6.45
C TYR A 12 -3.62 8.21 -6.04
N SER A 13 -4.06 9.35 -5.53
CA SER A 13 -3.17 10.32 -4.93
C SER A 13 -2.60 9.73 -3.64
N LEU A 14 -1.51 10.30 -3.14
CA LEU A 14 -0.93 9.85 -1.90
C LEU A 14 -1.92 9.99 -0.75
N GLU A 15 -2.68 11.06 -0.75
CA GLU A 15 -3.68 11.29 0.28
C GLU A 15 -4.72 10.18 0.27
N ARG A 16 -5.16 9.78 -0.90
CA ARG A 16 -6.12 8.70 -1.02
C ARG A 16 -5.54 7.38 -0.54
N ILE A 17 -4.27 7.15 -0.82
CA ILE A 17 -3.58 5.95 -0.36
C ILE A 17 -3.55 5.92 1.17
N TYR A 18 -3.29 7.07 1.81
CA TYR A 18 -3.35 7.14 3.26
C TYR A 18 -4.71 6.70 3.78
N ASP A 19 -5.78 7.20 3.17
CA ASP A 19 -7.14 6.84 3.58
C ASP A 19 -7.38 5.34 3.42
N LEU A 20 -6.93 4.78 2.31
CA LEU A 20 -7.09 3.36 2.08
C LEU A 20 -6.33 2.52 3.09
N LEU A 21 -5.12 2.95 3.45
CA LEU A 21 -4.33 2.23 4.44
C LEU A 21 -4.95 2.34 5.83
N MET A 22 -5.49 3.51 6.16
CA MET A 22 -6.16 3.69 7.45
C MET A 22 -7.37 2.78 7.57
N ASN A 23 -8.14 2.64 6.51
CA ASN A 23 -9.27 1.72 6.51
C ASN A 23 -8.81 0.28 6.56
N ALA A 24 -7.73 -0.02 5.86
CA ALA A 24 -7.23 -1.39 5.78
C ALA A 24 -6.70 -1.90 7.11
N ARG A 25 -6.31 -1.01 8.02
CA ARG A 25 -5.83 -1.42 9.33
C ARG A 25 -6.86 -2.24 10.09
N GLN A 26 -8.13 -2.04 9.77
CA GLN A 26 -9.20 -2.70 10.48
C GLN A 26 -9.53 -4.07 9.90
N SER A 27 -8.94 -4.42 8.78
CA SER A 27 -9.16 -5.70 8.14
C SER A 27 -8.12 -6.70 8.60
N ASN A 28 -8.51 -7.96 8.67
CA ASN A 28 -7.57 -9.01 9.03
C ASN A 28 -6.67 -9.38 7.86
N TRP A 29 -7.06 -9.00 6.65
CA TRP A 29 -6.34 -9.43 5.45
C TRP A 29 -6.52 -8.40 4.35
N VAL A 30 -5.42 -7.88 3.84
CA VAL A 30 -5.45 -6.93 2.74
C VAL A 30 -4.39 -7.32 1.72
N THR A 31 -4.54 -6.81 0.51
CA THR A 31 -3.55 -7.00 -0.54
C THR A 31 -3.02 -5.64 -0.93
N LEU A 32 -1.71 -5.48 -0.88
CA LEU A 32 -1.04 -4.25 -1.26
C LEU A 32 -0.40 -4.42 -2.62
N HIS A 33 -0.67 -3.48 -3.50
CA HIS A 33 -0.03 -3.40 -4.81
C HIS A 33 1.02 -2.30 -4.73
N PHE A 34 2.26 -2.67 -4.90
CA PHE A 34 3.38 -1.74 -4.80
C PHE A 34 3.65 -1.09 -6.14
N THR A 35 4.27 0.08 -6.10
CA THR A 35 4.58 0.82 -7.33
C THR A 35 5.60 0.10 -8.20
N ASP A 36 6.39 -0.80 -7.62
CA ASP A 36 7.36 -1.60 -8.39
C ASP A 36 6.73 -2.85 -9.01
N GLY A 37 5.44 -3.05 -8.82
CA GLY A 37 4.75 -4.20 -9.39
C GLY A 37 4.54 -5.36 -8.44
N ASP A 38 5.14 -5.32 -7.28
CA ASP A 38 4.94 -6.40 -6.30
C ASP A 38 3.53 -6.37 -5.75
N VAL A 39 3.04 -7.56 -5.39
CA VAL A 39 1.73 -7.72 -4.78
C VAL A 39 1.92 -8.60 -3.55
N VAL A 40 1.52 -8.08 -2.39
CA VAL A 40 1.72 -8.77 -1.12
C VAL A 40 0.41 -8.74 -0.33
N SER A 41 0.04 -9.87 0.26
CA SER A 41 -1.17 -9.96 1.07
C SER A 41 -0.82 -10.28 2.51
N GLY A 42 -1.65 -9.81 3.43
CA GLY A 42 -1.47 -10.06 4.85
C GLY A 42 -2.23 -9.04 5.66
N ALA A 43 -1.91 -8.96 6.94
CA ALA A 43 -2.43 -7.93 7.83
C ALA A 43 -1.44 -6.78 7.85
N ILE A 44 -1.94 -5.56 8.03
CA ILE A 44 -1.05 -4.41 8.04
C ILE A 44 -1.07 -3.68 9.37
N ILE A 45 0.05 -3.06 9.66
CA ILE A 45 0.21 -2.05 10.69
C ILE A 45 0.59 -0.79 9.94
N PHE A 46 -0.03 0.34 10.25
CA PHE A 46 0.28 1.58 9.54
C PHE A 46 0.33 2.74 10.53
N ASN A 47 1.40 3.50 10.46
CA ASN A 47 1.60 4.70 11.26
C ASN A 47 1.35 5.91 10.37
N GLU A 48 0.21 6.54 10.56
CA GLU A 48 -0.20 7.65 9.70
C GLU A 48 0.70 8.87 9.86
N TYR A 49 1.31 9.01 11.03
CA TYR A 49 2.14 10.19 11.30
C TYR A 49 3.47 10.12 10.56
N LYS A 50 3.98 8.92 10.37
CA LYS A 50 5.24 8.70 9.66
C LYS A 50 5.01 8.29 8.21
N GLY A 51 3.80 7.86 7.88
CA GLY A 51 3.51 7.36 6.54
C GLY A 51 4.18 6.02 6.25
N THR A 52 4.46 5.23 7.28
CA THR A 52 5.14 3.95 7.14
C THR A 52 4.32 2.85 7.76
N GLY A 53 4.57 1.62 7.35
CA GLY A 53 3.87 0.49 7.90
C GLY A 53 4.59 -0.81 7.62
N ARG A 54 3.93 -1.89 7.97
CA ARG A 54 4.44 -3.24 7.73
C ARG A 54 3.27 -4.13 7.39
N ILE A 55 3.46 -4.99 6.39
CA ILE A 55 2.49 -6.02 6.07
C ILE A 55 3.05 -7.36 6.53
N ILE A 56 2.23 -8.13 7.22
CA ILE A 56 2.64 -9.38 7.86
C ILE A 56 1.74 -10.50 7.37
N ASN A 57 2.36 -11.55 6.82
CA ASN A 57 1.65 -12.73 6.38
C ASN A 57 2.18 -13.90 7.21
N VAL A 58 1.43 -14.26 8.26
CA VAL A 58 1.89 -15.29 9.17
C VAL A 58 1.88 -16.68 8.52
N ASP A 59 0.99 -16.90 7.58
CA ASP A 59 0.92 -18.21 6.91
C ASP A 59 2.18 -18.50 6.12
N GLN A 60 2.78 -17.46 5.56
CA GLN A 60 4.00 -17.59 4.77
C GLN A 60 5.23 -17.18 5.54
N GLU A 61 5.05 -16.80 6.81
CA GLU A 61 6.16 -16.35 7.65
C GLU A 61 6.93 -15.22 6.98
N PHE A 62 6.18 -14.25 6.46
CA PHE A 62 6.74 -13.18 5.67
C PHE A 62 6.25 -11.83 6.22
N SER A 63 7.14 -10.85 6.22
CA SER A 63 6.74 -9.49 6.52
C SER A 63 7.56 -8.54 5.68
N ARG A 64 7.01 -7.36 5.44
CA ARG A 64 7.67 -6.35 4.63
C ARG A 64 7.28 -4.98 5.14
N ASP A 65 8.29 -4.15 5.38
CA ASP A 65 8.06 -2.75 5.71
C ASP A 65 7.74 -1.98 4.43
N PHE A 66 6.93 -0.95 4.55
CA PHE A 66 6.59 -0.13 3.38
C PHE A 66 6.39 1.32 3.78
N LYS A 67 6.46 2.19 2.80
CA LYS A 67 6.07 3.58 2.92
C LYS A 67 4.83 3.78 2.08
N ALA A 68 3.94 4.68 2.53
CA ALA A 68 2.72 4.93 1.77
C ALA A 68 3.02 5.31 0.33
N ALA A 69 4.13 6.02 0.10
CA ALA A 69 4.51 6.42 -1.25
C ALA A 69 4.85 5.26 -2.16
N GLU A 70 5.12 4.08 -1.60
CA GLU A 70 5.44 2.87 -2.36
C GLU A 70 4.21 2.07 -2.73
N ILE A 71 3.04 2.48 -2.27
CA ILE A 71 1.81 1.74 -2.48
C ILE A 71 1.04 2.36 -3.64
N ARG A 72 0.65 1.51 -4.58
CA ARG A 72 -0.13 1.93 -5.74
C ARG A 72 -1.62 1.72 -5.51
N ASP A 73 -1.98 0.64 -4.83
CA ASP A 73 -3.39 0.31 -4.60
C ASP A 73 -3.49 -0.58 -3.37
N VAL A 74 -4.66 -0.55 -2.75
CA VAL A 74 -4.95 -1.35 -1.56
C VAL A 74 -6.28 -2.06 -1.81
N LYS A 75 -6.29 -3.38 -1.69
CA LYS A 75 -7.49 -4.20 -1.86
C LYS A 75 -7.83 -4.89 -0.56
N LEU A 76 -9.07 -4.82 -0.18
CA LEU A 76 -9.55 -5.46 1.04
C LEU A 76 -10.13 -6.85 0.80
#